data_ea753199d48e536584a5c08175d3efee
#
_entry.id   ea753199d48e536584a5c08175d3efee
#
_cell.length_a   1.000
_cell.length_b   1.000
_cell.length_c   1.000
_cell.angle_alpha   90.00
_cell.angle_beta   90.00
_cell.angle_gamma   90.00
#
_symmetry.space_group_name_H-M   'P 1'
#
loop_
_entity.id
_entity.type
_entity.pdbx_description
1 polymer ?
#
loop_
_entity_poly.entity_id
_entity_poly.type
_entity_poly.pdbx_seq_one_letter_code
_entity_poly.pdbx_strand_id
1 'polypeptide(L)'
;EVGCLLAPNSPRAIGVERAKELTSRVPKGRSVLVDVETSLSDLDRYKELGFENFQIHSSLSIIAKKLHLWIQVVGTESLWIAPRLRSNDILPEIVSKYAKTVLLDTYSPNLVGGTGHVGNWRQFSDLQNQNSNIEFILAGGLSPDNIQKAIAVTSAKSIDVNSGVEHAPGVKDQEKLNELFQILK
;
A
#
# COMPACT_ATOMS: atom_id res chain seq x y z
N GLU A 1 0.54 -8.02 -7.66
CA GLU A 1 -0.44 -8.33 -6.62
C GLU A 1 -1.79 -7.68 -6.93
N VAL A 2 -2.86 -8.18 -6.29
CA VAL A 2 -4.21 -7.62 -6.39
C VAL A 2 -4.70 -7.29 -4.98
N GLY A 3 -4.91 -6.01 -4.71
CA GLY A 3 -5.42 -5.52 -3.43
C GLY A 3 -6.94 -5.55 -3.36
N CYS A 4 -7.48 -6.12 -2.28
CA CYS A 4 -8.90 -6.11 -1.93
C CYS A 4 -9.12 -5.25 -0.68
N LEU A 5 -9.84 -4.14 -0.81
CA LEU A 5 -10.08 -3.23 0.30
C LEU A 5 -11.34 -3.64 1.06
N LEU A 6 -11.18 -3.95 2.35
CA LEU A 6 -12.28 -4.33 3.24
C LEU A 6 -12.66 -3.25 4.27
N ALA A 7 -11.95 -2.12 4.32
CA ALA A 7 -12.27 -1.00 5.20
C ALA A 7 -13.67 -0.43 4.91
N PRO A 8 -14.67 -0.56 5.82
CA PRO A 8 -16.09 -0.33 5.52
C PRO A 8 -16.44 1.10 5.07
N ASN A 9 -15.63 2.07 5.49
CA ASN A 9 -15.86 3.49 5.20
C ASN A 9 -15.26 3.95 3.86
N SER A 10 -14.66 3.05 3.09
CA SER A 10 -14.08 3.37 1.79
C SER A 10 -15.12 3.19 0.68
N PRO A 11 -15.19 4.11 -0.31
CA PRO A 11 -16.02 3.93 -1.50
C PRO A 11 -15.53 2.75 -2.40
N ARG A 12 -14.36 2.19 -2.08
CA ARG A 12 -13.76 1.04 -2.77
C ARG A 12 -13.90 -0.26 -1.98
N ALA A 13 -14.58 -0.21 -0.82
CA ALA A 13 -14.77 -1.39 0.01
C ALA A 13 -15.58 -2.45 -0.72
N ILE A 14 -15.13 -3.71 -0.62
CA ILE A 14 -15.88 -4.87 -1.10
C ILE A 14 -16.34 -5.73 0.09
N GLY A 15 -17.45 -6.43 -0.09
CA GLY A 15 -17.92 -7.37 0.92
C GLY A 15 -17.06 -8.64 0.97
N VAL A 16 -17.13 -9.34 2.10
CA VAL A 16 -16.37 -10.57 2.38
C VAL A 16 -16.54 -11.64 1.31
N GLU A 17 -17.77 -11.87 0.85
CA GLU A 17 -18.05 -12.88 -0.20
C GLU A 17 -17.38 -12.53 -1.52
N ARG A 18 -17.41 -11.25 -1.90
CA ARG A 18 -16.72 -10.79 -3.11
C ARG A 18 -15.20 -10.90 -2.96
N ALA A 19 -14.65 -10.58 -1.79
CA ALA A 19 -13.24 -10.75 -1.50
C ALA A 19 -12.80 -12.21 -1.66
N LYS A 20 -13.58 -13.16 -1.11
CA LYS A 20 -13.33 -14.60 -1.23
C LYS A 20 -13.39 -15.07 -2.68
N GLU A 21 -14.35 -14.60 -3.47
CA GLU A 21 -14.42 -14.89 -4.90
C GLU A 21 -13.17 -14.40 -5.64
N LEU A 22 -12.72 -13.17 -5.36
CA LEU A 22 -11.56 -12.60 -6.00
C LEU A 22 -10.27 -13.33 -5.63
N THR A 23 -10.06 -13.66 -4.35
CA THR A 23 -8.87 -14.41 -3.92
C THR A 23 -8.76 -15.76 -4.60
N SER A 24 -9.89 -16.45 -4.86
CA SER A 24 -9.89 -17.72 -5.58
C SER A 24 -9.46 -17.63 -7.05
N ARG A 25 -9.51 -16.43 -7.64
CA ARG A 25 -9.12 -16.17 -9.04
C ARG A 25 -7.71 -15.58 -9.18
N VAL A 26 -7.12 -15.14 -8.09
CA VAL A 26 -5.77 -14.58 -8.06
C VAL A 26 -4.76 -15.71 -7.86
N PRO A 27 -3.65 -15.74 -8.60
CA PRO A 27 -2.60 -16.74 -8.36
C PRO A 27 -2.11 -16.67 -6.91
N LYS A 28 -1.73 -17.82 -6.36
CA LYS A 28 -1.22 -17.94 -5.00
C LYS A 28 -0.07 -16.95 -4.74
N GLY A 29 -0.05 -16.32 -3.58
CA GLY A 29 0.92 -15.30 -3.19
C GLY A 29 0.64 -13.89 -3.73
N ARG A 30 -0.42 -13.70 -4.53
CA ARG A 30 -0.71 -12.43 -5.21
C ARG A 30 -1.91 -11.67 -4.66
N SER A 31 -2.61 -12.23 -3.67
CA SER A 31 -3.73 -11.55 -3.02
C SER A 31 -3.26 -10.70 -1.84
N VAL A 32 -3.74 -9.47 -1.77
CA VAL A 32 -3.44 -8.52 -0.68
C VAL A 32 -4.75 -8.04 -0.08
N LEU A 33 -4.94 -8.29 1.21
CA LEU A 33 -5.99 -7.61 1.96
C LEU A 33 -5.53 -6.18 2.27
N VAL A 34 -6.39 -5.20 2.05
CA VAL A 34 -6.12 -3.81 2.43
C VAL A 34 -7.15 -3.36 3.46
N ASP A 35 -6.68 -2.91 4.63
CA ASP A 35 -7.57 -2.47 5.71
C ASP A 35 -6.93 -1.33 6.53
N VAL A 36 -7.72 -0.76 7.44
CA VAL A 36 -7.35 0.38 8.27
C VAL A 36 -7.48 0.03 9.74
N GLU A 37 -6.37 0.12 10.48
CA GLU A 37 -6.33 -0.06 11.96
C GLU A 37 -6.92 -1.41 12.44
N THR A 38 -6.78 -2.43 11.64
CA THR A 38 -7.37 -3.76 11.78
C THR A 38 -7.22 -4.35 13.19
N SER A 39 -8.28 -5.00 13.68
CA SER A 39 -8.24 -5.78 14.92
C SER A 39 -7.54 -7.12 14.70
N LEU A 40 -7.08 -7.76 15.79
CA LEU A 40 -6.44 -9.09 15.69
C LEU A 40 -7.45 -10.15 15.25
N SER A 41 -8.68 -10.06 15.75
CA SER A 41 -9.76 -10.99 15.37
C SER A 41 -10.16 -10.86 13.90
N ASP A 42 -10.11 -9.65 13.34
CA ASP A 42 -10.36 -9.46 11.92
C ASP A 42 -9.23 -10.04 11.08
N LEU A 43 -7.96 -9.88 11.49
CA LEU A 43 -6.83 -10.48 10.79
C LEU A 43 -6.93 -12.02 10.74
N ASP A 44 -7.30 -12.67 11.85
CA ASP A 44 -7.51 -14.12 11.86
C ASP A 44 -8.60 -14.53 10.87
N ARG A 45 -9.73 -13.82 10.89
CA ARG A 45 -10.82 -14.05 9.94
C ARG A 45 -10.40 -13.84 8.48
N TYR A 46 -9.59 -12.82 8.21
CA TYR A 46 -9.11 -12.54 6.85
C TYR A 46 -8.14 -13.60 6.32
N LYS A 47 -7.35 -14.23 7.19
CA LYS A 47 -6.55 -15.41 6.81
C LYS A 47 -7.43 -16.57 6.34
N GLU A 48 -8.57 -16.80 7.01
CA GLU A 48 -9.54 -17.84 6.62
C GLU A 48 -10.18 -17.57 5.25
N LEU A 49 -10.20 -16.32 4.79
CA LEU A 49 -10.65 -15.96 3.45
C LEU A 49 -9.64 -16.26 2.34
N GLY A 50 -8.43 -16.69 2.70
CA GLY A 50 -7.38 -17.08 1.76
C GLY A 50 -6.46 -15.92 1.33
N PHE A 51 -6.47 -14.78 2.04
CA PHE A 51 -5.47 -13.75 1.82
C PHE A 51 -4.10 -14.19 2.34
N GLU A 52 -3.06 -13.84 1.60
CA GLU A 52 -1.68 -14.19 1.92
C GLU A 52 -0.84 -12.98 2.33
N ASN A 53 -1.24 -11.78 1.90
CA ASN A 53 -0.60 -10.52 2.27
C ASN A 53 -1.63 -9.56 2.90
N PHE A 54 -1.18 -8.76 3.87
CA PHE A 54 -2.03 -7.90 4.69
C PHE A 54 -1.44 -6.50 4.76
N GLN A 55 -2.02 -5.58 4.00
CA GLN A 55 -1.64 -4.18 3.98
C GLN A 55 -2.48 -3.39 4.99
N ILE A 56 -1.85 -2.92 6.06
CA ILE A 56 -2.54 -2.23 7.15
C ILE A 56 -2.16 -0.76 7.19
N HIS A 57 -3.12 0.09 6.86
CA HIS A 57 -3.01 1.53 7.00
C HIS A 57 -3.26 1.96 8.44
N SER A 58 -2.33 2.71 9.03
CA SER A 58 -2.49 3.14 10.43
C SER A 58 -1.64 4.36 10.78
N SER A 59 -1.97 5.01 11.90
CA SER A 59 -1.12 6.04 12.47
C SER A 59 0.14 5.44 13.10
N LEU A 60 1.22 6.23 13.17
CA LEU A 60 2.49 5.79 13.78
C LEU A 60 2.32 5.35 15.23
N SER A 61 1.44 6.02 15.98
CA SER A 61 1.17 5.68 17.40
C SER A 61 0.50 4.31 17.57
N ILE A 62 -0.37 3.92 16.65
CA ILE A 62 -1.03 2.62 16.66
C ILE A 62 -0.05 1.54 16.18
N ILE A 63 0.71 1.81 15.13
CA ILE A 63 1.75 0.89 14.65
C ILE A 63 2.73 0.57 15.77
N ALA A 64 3.22 1.58 16.48
CA ALA A 64 4.15 1.38 17.61
C ALA A 64 3.61 0.44 18.70
N LYS A 65 2.29 0.42 18.89
CA LYS A 65 1.62 -0.43 19.90
C LYS A 65 1.25 -1.82 19.38
N LYS A 66 0.86 -1.92 18.11
CA LYS A 66 0.22 -3.12 17.56
C LYS A 66 1.10 -3.94 16.60
N LEU A 67 2.20 -3.40 16.08
CA LEU A 67 3.00 -4.06 15.05
C LEU A 67 3.39 -5.49 15.43
N HIS A 68 3.88 -5.71 16.65
CA HIS A 68 4.29 -7.03 17.10
C HIS A 68 3.11 -8.01 17.20
N LEU A 69 1.91 -7.52 17.57
CA LEU A 69 0.69 -8.34 17.63
C LEU A 69 0.23 -8.74 16.23
N TRP A 70 0.24 -7.82 15.27
CA TRP A 70 -0.08 -8.12 13.88
C TRP A 70 0.90 -9.14 13.29
N ILE A 71 2.21 -8.98 13.56
CA ILE A 71 3.23 -9.94 13.13
C ILE A 71 2.98 -11.34 13.70
N GLN A 72 2.55 -11.46 14.97
CA GLN A 72 2.20 -12.74 15.58
C GLN A 72 1.06 -13.45 14.85
N VAL A 73 0.09 -12.69 14.32
CA VAL A 73 -1.08 -13.24 13.62
C VAL A 73 -0.74 -13.64 12.18
N VAL A 74 -0.13 -12.75 11.40
CA VAL A 74 0.02 -12.94 9.95
C VAL A 74 1.46 -13.25 9.51
N GLY A 75 2.42 -13.11 10.39
CA GLY A 75 3.85 -13.25 10.05
C GLY A 75 4.45 -11.97 9.49
N THR A 76 5.77 -11.85 9.60
CA THR A 76 6.53 -10.66 9.19
C THR A 76 6.51 -10.47 7.67
N GLU A 77 6.65 -11.56 6.91
CA GLU A 77 6.76 -11.53 5.45
C GLU A 77 5.43 -11.18 4.77
N SER A 78 4.31 -11.54 5.41
CA SER A 78 2.97 -11.26 4.89
C SER A 78 2.42 -9.89 5.29
N LEU A 79 3.05 -9.20 6.25
CA LEU A 79 2.56 -7.93 6.78
C LEU A 79 3.20 -6.74 6.07
N TRP A 80 2.36 -5.94 5.39
CA TRP A 80 2.74 -4.68 4.77
C TRP A 80 2.19 -3.52 5.60
N ILE A 81 3.08 -2.70 6.14
CA ILE A 81 2.69 -1.55 6.95
C ILE A 81 2.55 -0.32 6.07
N ALA A 82 1.42 0.34 6.14
CA ALA A 82 1.14 1.60 5.43
C ALA A 82 0.95 2.73 6.46
N PRO A 83 2.05 3.35 6.96
CA PRO A 83 1.97 4.39 7.96
C PRO A 83 1.43 5.69 7.36
N ARG A 84 0.56 6.37 8.12
CA ARG A 84 0.17 7.75 7.81
C ARG A 84 1.28 8.69 8.26
N LEU A 85 2.11 9.14 7.33
CA LEU A 85 3.22 10.06 7.58
C LEU A 85 2.86 11.50 7.23
N ARG A 86 3.35 12.43 8.06
CA ARG A 86 3.47 13.85 7.73
C ARG A 86 4.82 14.11 7.07
N SER A 87 4.96 15.31 6.47
CA SER A 87 6.19 15.74 5.80
C SER A 87 7.34 15.72 6.75
N ASN A 88 8.06 15.25 7.27
CA ASN A 88 9.20 15.18 8.20
C ASN A 88 9.06 14.09 9.29
N ASP A 89 8.02 13.28 9.24
CA ASP A 89 7.96 12.12 10.12
C ASP A 89 9.06 11.12 9.74
N ILE A 90 9.64 10.52 10.76
CA ILE A 90 10.56 9.39 10.64
C ILE A 90 9.83 8.10 11.04
N LEU A 91 10.29 6.97 10.52
CA LEU A 91 9.74 5.69 10.95
C LEU A 91 10.16 5.40 12.40
N PRO A 92 9.22 4.96 13.26
CA PRO A 92 9.57 4.48 14.59
C PRO A 92 10.57 3.32 14.51
N GLU A 93 11.48 3.25 15.49
CA GLU A 93 12.49 2.18 15.57
C GLU A 93 11.88 0.78 15.46
N ILE A 94 10.71 0.56 16.04
CA ILE A 94 10.00 -0.72 15.94
C ILE A 94 9.66 -1.10 14.49
N VAL A 95 9.35 -0.12 13.63
CA VAL A 95 9.10 -0.37 12.19
C VAL A 95 10.41 -0.71 11.50
N SER A 96 11.46 0.11 11.69
CA SER A 96 12.78 -0.14 11.09
C SER A 96 13.39 -1.48 11.50
N LYS A 97 13.03 -1.98 12.68
CA LYS A 97 13.57 -3.23 13.23
C LYS A 97 12.78 -4.47 12.79
N TYR A 98 11.46 -4.37 12.69
CA TYR A 98 10.60 -5.56 12.54
C TYR A 98 9.78 -5.59 11.26
N ALA A 99 9.53 -4.47 10.58
CA ALA A 99 8.82 -4.50 9.30
C ALA A 99 9.74 -4.96 8.17
N LYS A 100 9.20 -5.76 7.25
CA LYS A 100 9.87 -6.14 6.01
C LYS A 100 9.38 -5.33 4.81
N THR A 101 8.11 -4.97 4.81
CA THR A 101 7.48 -4.22 3.73
C THR A 101 6.75 -3.00 4.29
N VAL A 102 7.05 -1.83 3.73
CA VAL A 102 6.41 -0.56 4.09
C VAL A 102 5.89 0.11 2.84
N LEU A 103 4.58 0.35 2.78
CA LEU A 103 3.95 1.12 1.73
C LEU A 103 3.86 2.59 2.15
N LEU A 104 4.41 3.49 1.35
CA LEU A 104 4.32 4.93 1.59
C LEU A 104 3.36 5.57 0.59
N ASP A 105 2.18 5.98 1.11
CA ASP A 105 1.25 6.82 0.38
C ASP A 105 1.75 8.27 0.42
N THR A 106 2.34 8.69 -0.67
CA THR A 106 2.98 10.01 -0.79
C THR A 106 2.00 11.12 -1.19
N TYR A 107 0.73 10.79 -1.43
CA TYR A 107 -0.28 11.79 -1.81
C TYR A 107 -0.48 12.82 -0.70
N SER A 108 -0.35 14.09 -1.06
CA SER A 108 -0.67 15.22 -0.17
C SER A 108 -1.57 16.20 -0.91
N PRO A 109 -2.81 16.42 -0.45
CA PRO A 109 -3.73 17.36 -1.08
C PRO A 109 -3.26 18.82 -1.03
N ASN A 110 -2.28 19.13 -0.17
CA ASN A 110 -1.73 20.48 0.02
C ASN A 110 -0.49 20.77 -0.85
N LEU A 111 0.02 19.79 -1.61
CA LEU A 111 1.11 19.99 -2.56
C LEU A 111 0.58 20.32 -3.96
N VAL A 112 -0.43 21.19 -4.02
CA VAL A 112 -0.92 21.79 -5.26
C VAL A 112 0.02 22.93 -5.61
N GLY A 113 0.99 22.69 -6.44
CA GLY A 113 1.84 23.75 -6.94
C GLY A 113 2.75 23.28 -8.07
N GLY A 114 2.38 23.57 -9.30
CA GLY A 114 3.23 23.86 -10.48
C GLY A 114 4.39 22.93 -10.89
N THR A 115 4.77 21.97 -10.08
CA THR A 115 5.95 21.12 -10.30
C THR A 115 5.61 19.71 -10.85
N GLY A 116 4.33 19.38 -11.01
CA GLY A 116 3.89 18.06 -11.47
C GLY A 116 4.17 16.92 -10.48
N HIS A 117 4.50 17.23 -9.23
CA HIS A 117 4.71 16.25 -8.17
C HIS A 117 3.40 16.01 -7.42
N VAL A 118 2.84 14.82 -7.56
CA VAL A 118 1.58 14.40 -6.92
C VAL A 118 1.82 13.91 -5.48
N GLY A 119 3.08 13.71 -5.07
CA GLY A 119 3.43 13.20 -3.75
C GLY A 119 4.79 13.69 -3.22
N ASN A 120 5.07 13.42 -1.96
CA ASN A 120 6.37 13.72 -1.35
C ASN A 120 7.39 12.63 -1.69
N TRP A 121 7.79 12.55 -2.95
CA TRP A 121 8.75 11.56 -3.44
C TRP A 121 10.14 11.70 -2.81
N ARG A 122 10.51 12.90 -2.36
CA ARG A 122 11.77 13.11 -1.63
C ARG A 122 11.75 12.36 -0.31
N GLN A 123 10.68 12.49 0.48
CA GLN A 123 10.55 11.75 1.74
C GLN A 123 10.60 10.23 1.53
N PHE A 124 9.99 9.73 0.44
CA PHE A 124 10.10 8.32 0.08
C PHE A 124 11.56 7.90 -0.10
N SER A 125 12.32 8.65 -0.92
CA SER A 125 13.74 8.35 -1.19
C SER A 125 14.58 8.42 0.10
N ASP A 126 14.33 9.43 0.93
CA ASP A 126 15.08 9.61 2.19
C ASP A 126 14.82 8.42 3.14
N LEU A 127 13.56 8.00 3.31
CA LEU A 127 13.21 6.86 4.16
C LEU A 127 13.73 5.53 3.61
N GLN A 128 13.65 5.31 2.30
CA GLN A 128 14.20 4.12 1.63
C GLN A 128 15.71 4.01 1.86
N ASN A 129 16.44 5.11 1.71
CA ASN A 129 17.89 5.13 1.88
C ASN A 129 18.31 4.91 3.34
N GLN A 130 17.53 5.41 4.31
CA GLN A 130 17.79 5.23 5.74
C GLN A 130 17.46 3.82 6.26
N ASN A 131 16.64 3.04 5.54
CA ASN A 131 16.12 1.74 6.00
C ASN A 131 16.32 0.66 4.93
N SER A 132 17.55 0.35 4.58
CA SER A 132 17.91 -0.58 3.49
C SER A 132 17.46 -2.04 3.70
N ASN A 133 17.05 -2.40 4.92
CA ASN A 133 16.52 -3.71 5.29
C ASN A 133 15.01 -3.83 5.06
N ILE A 134 14.35 -2.76 4.63
CA ILE A 134 12.90 -2.70 4.35
C ILE A 134 12.68 -2.60 2.84
N GLU A 135 11.74 -3.37 2.31
CA GLU A 135 11.18 -3.15 1.00
C GLU A 135 10.16 -2.01 1.04
N PHE A 136 10.39 -0.95 0.27
CA PHE A 136 9.47 0.17 0.18
C PHE A 136 8.61 0.08 -1.08
N ILE A 137 7.29 0.22 -0.90
CA ILE A 137 6.32 0.32 -1.99
C ILE A 137 5.90 1.78 -2.12
N LEU A 138 6.13 2.37 -3.28
CA LEU A 138 5.70 3.73 -3.59
C LEU A 138 4.23 3.73 -3.96
N ALA A 139 3.43 4.50 -3.25
CA ALA A 139 2.01 4.72 -3.50
C ALA A 139 1.65 6.22 -3.48
N GLY A 140 0.39 6.52 -3.78
CA GLY A 140 -0.14 7.88 -3.68
C GLY A 140 -0.17 8.63 -5.00
N GLY A 141 -1.35 8.67 -5.63
CA GLY A 141 -1.63 9.46 -6.84
C GLY A 141 -0.84 9.04 -8.08
N LEU A 142 -0.30 7.82 -8.11
CA LEU A 142 0.41 7.28 -9.27
C LEU A 142 -0.57 6.96 -10.40
N SER A 143 -0.16 7.30 -11.63
CA SER A 143 -0.93 7.07 -12.85
C SER A 143 0.02 6.84 -14.03
N PRO A 144 -0.44 6.41 -15.22
CA PRO A 144 0.39 6.36 -16.42
C PRO A 144 1.12 7.68 -16.71
N ASP A 145 0.48 8.84 -16.45
CA ASP A 145 1.05 10.14 -16.74
C ASP A 145 2.27 10.52 -15.91
N ASN A 146 2.44 9.93 -14.71
CA ASN A 146 3.48 10.36 -13.78
C ASN A 146 4.43 9.24 -13.32
N ILE A 147 4.10 7.98 -13.60
CA ILE A 147 4.82 6.81 -13.06
C ILE A 147 6.30 6.77 -13.44
N GLN A 148 6.66 7.09 -14.68
CA GLN A 148 8.06 7.12 -15.12
C GLN A 148 8.86 8.15 -14.33
N LYS A 149 8.29 9.35 -14.14
CA LYS A 149 8.91 10.41 -13.37
C LYS A 149 9.02 10.02 -11.90
N ALA A 150 7.99 9.39 -11.33
CA ALA A 150 8.00 8.91 -9.95
C ALA A 150 9.15 7.92 -9.73
N ILE A 151 9.27 6.91 -10.60
CA ILE A 151 10.35 5.92 -10.53
C ILE A 151 11.73 6.56 -10.72
N ALA A 152 11.88 7.46 -11.70
CA ALA A 152 13.14 8.15 -11.95
C ALA A 152 13.63 8.98 -10.75
N VAL A 153 12.70 9.63 -10.01
CA VAL A 153 13.02 10.45 -8.83
C VAL A 153 13.27 9.59 -7.59
N THR A 154 12.50 8.51 -7.41
CA THR A 154 12.50 7.74 -6.16
C THR A 154 13.38 6.49 -6.22
N SER A 155 13.72 6.01 -7.41
CA SER A 155 14.31 4.69 -7.62
C SER A 155 13.49 3.55 -6.98
N ALA A 156 12.17 3.74 -6.87
CA ALA A 156 11.27 2.74 -6.30
C ALA A 156 11.29 1.46 -7.13
N LYS A 157 11.44 0.32 -6.47
CA LYS A 157 11.43 -1.01 -7.10
C LYS A 157 10.03 -1.63 -7.10
N SER A 158 9.19 -1.22 -6.16
CA SER A 158 7.82 -1.67 -6.01
C SER A 158 6.88 -0.46 -5.95
N ILE A 159 5.76 -0.56 -6.65
CA ILE A 159 4.75 0.51 -6.76
C ILE A 159 3.35 -0.03 -6.48
N ASP A 160 2.50 0.81 -5.89
CA ASP A 160 1.06 0.58 -5.77
C ASP A 160 0.27 1.65 -6.52
N VAL A 161 -0.56 1.23 -7.48
CA VAL A 161 -1.37 2.12 -8.30
C VAL A 161 -2.85 1.78 -8.12
N ASN A 162 -3.61 2.71 -7.59
CA ASN A 162 -5.03 2.52 -7.32
C ASN A 162 -5.91 3.46 -8.15
N SER A 163 -6.16 4.68 -7.68
CA SER A 163 -7.08 5.62 -8.34
C SER A 163 -6.61 6.10 -9.71
N GLY A 164 -5.31 6.16 -9.95
CA GLY A 164 -4.76 6.60 -11.24
C GLY A 164 -5.05 5.68 -12.43
N VAL A 165 -5.53 4.46 -12.16
CA VAL A 165 -5.99 3.50 -13.18
C VAL A 165 -7.46 3.13 -12.99
N GLU A 166 -8.25 4.04 -12.40
CA GLU A 166 -9.70 3.89 -12.24
C GLU A 166 -10.48 4.77 -13.23
N HIS A 167 -11.63 4.26 -13.65
CA HIS A 167 -12.67 5.03 -14.32
C HIS A 167 -13.61 5.69 -13.29
N ALA A 168 -13.93 4.96 -12.23
CA ALA A 168 -14.67 5.42 -11.06
C ALA A 168 -14.12 4.69 -9.81
N PRO A 169 -14.37 5.19 -8.59
CA PRO A 169 -13.90 4.53 -7.37
C PRO A 169 -14.24 3.03 -7.32
N GLY A 170 -13.22 2.18 -7.29
CA GLY A 170 -13.35 0.72 -7.30
C GLY A 170 -13.54 0.10 -8.69
N VAL A 171 -13.64 0.88 -9.77
CA VAL A 171 -13.81 0.40 -11.15
C VAL A 171 -12.55 0.69 -11.95
N LYS A 172 -11.75 -0.33 -12.21
CA LYS A 172 -10.51 -0.20 -12.98
C LYS A 172 -10.78 0.08 -14.46
N ASP A 173 -9.96 0.96 -15.03
CA ASP A 173 -9.97 1.35 -16.45
C ASP A 173 -8.97 0.47 -17.20
N GLN A 174 -9.46 -0.30 -18.17
CA GLN A 174 -8.64 -1.25 -18.92
C GLN A 174 -7.58 -0.56 -19.80
N GLU A 175 -7.89 0.60 -20.35
CA GLU A 175 -6.96 1.35 -21.21
C GLU A 175 -5.81 1.90 -20.38
N LYS A 176 -6.10 2.52 -19.24
CA LYS A 176 -5.09 3.02 -18.29
C LYS A 176 -4.23 1.90 -17.73
N LEU A 177 -4.81 0.72 -17.44
CA LEU A 177 -4.03 -0.44 -17.03
C LEU A 177 -3.08 -0.89 -18.12
N ASN A 178 -3.55 -1.00 -19.36
CA ASN A 178 -2.71 -1.39 -20.49
C ASN A 178 -1.56 -0.40 -20.71
N GLU A 179 -1.85 0.89 -20.64
CA GLU A 179 -0.85 1.96 -20.74
C GLU A 179 0.19 1.86 -19.63
N LEU A 180 -0.26 1.72 -18.37
CA LEU A 180 0.63 1.54 -17.23
C LEU A 180 1.59 0.38 -17.43
N PHE A 181 1.09 -0.80 -17.84
CA PHE A 181 1.92 -1.98 -18.07
C PHE A 181 2.82 -1.86 -19.29
N GLN A 182 2.49 -1.06 -20.30
CA GLN A 182 3.39 -0.75 -21.40
C GLN A 182 4.57 0.13 -20.97
N ILE A 183 4.30 1.10 -20.08
CA ILE A 183 5.33 1.99 -19.54
C ILE A 183 6.32 1.25 -18.62
N LEU A 184 5.86 0.22 -17.92
CA LEU A 184 6.65 -0.52 -16.92
C LEU A 184 7.46 -1.71 -17.51
N LYS A 185 7.34 -2.00 -18.79
CA LYS A 185 8.14 -3.01 -19.51
C LYS A 185 9.52 -2.52 -19.83
#